data_a1bc6591dda466aa7ca0909eb0950663
#
_entry.id   a1bc6591dda466aa7ca0909eb0950663
#
_cell.length_a   1.000
_cell.length_b   1.000
_cell.length_c   1.000
_cell.angle_alpha   90.00
_cell.angle_beta   90.00
_cell.angle_gamma   90.00
#
_symmetry.space_group_name_H-M   'P 1'
#
loop_
_entity.id
_entity.type
_entity.pdbx_description
1 polymer ?
#
loop_
_entity_poly.entity_id
_entity_poly.type
_entity_poly.pdbx_seq_one_letter_code
_entity_poly.pdbx_strand_id
1 'polypeptide(L)'
;VKSSEYKYNYFYDGSANPGILKLKKGQKFANVFTAKKGSAKKKELIKAVNLVTWSANVKYSIQIYRNPKDGRPTSGTKMLKRPVTGTIREAGTHTIDLPRKAEVLRGDKFAVVVKLRSSGKIGFDENDDYHWVSFVNKTKKGQSYLYDHRKWNDLNPDHATVRLKAYTVMQPVNKIHLRYCKADSKNKNPKGIVLYYKGKHLKKNKDYKIVKKEGYKYVIVKGRGRYRGTKKIYLKTK
;
A
#
# COMPACT_ATOMS: atom_id res chain seq x y z
N VAL A 1 -17.74 -6.99 9.32
CA VAL A 1 -16.65 -7.34 8.37
C VAL A 1 -16.23 -8.76 8.66
N LYS A 2 -16.37 -9.68 7.70
CA LYS A 2 -15.88 -11.05 7.85
C LYS A 2 -14.36 -11.01 7.95
N SER A 3 -13.79 -11.43 9.08
CA SER A 3 -12.34 -11.43 9.35
C SER A 3 -11.53 -12.20 8.30
N SER A 4 -12.16 -13.10 7.55
CA SER A 4 -11.57 -13.87 6.45
C SER A 4 -11.25 -13.07 5.19
N GLU A 5 -11.80 -11.85 5.03
CA GLU A 5 -11.60 -11.05 3.82
C GLU A 5 -10.28 -10.27 3.80
N TYR A 6 -9.72 -9.97 4.99
CA TYR A 6 -8.49 -9.21 5.12
C TYR A 6 -7.43 -10.04 5.82
N LYS A 7 -6.19 -9.93 5.35
CA LYS A 7 -5.06 -10.69 5.89
C LYS A 7 -4.36 -9.93 7.02
N TYR A 8 -4.30 -8.61 6.93
CA TYR A 8 -3.63 -7.74 7.90
C TYR A 8 -4.40 -6.45 8.09
N ASN A 9 -4.29 -5.92 9.32
CA ASN A 9 -4.87 -4.67 9.75
C ASN A 9 -3.75 -3.74 10.23
N TYR A 10 -3.72 -2.54 9.71
CA TYR A 10 -2.85 -1.45 10.15
C TYR A 10 -3.68 -0.44 10.91
N PHE A 11 -3.34 -0.19 12.15
CA PHE A 11 -4.04 0.72 13.05
C PHE A 11 -3.12 1.20 14.17
N TYR A 12 -3.50 2.28 14.81
CA TYR A 12 -2.85 2.85 15.99
C TYR A 12 -3.84 3.06 17.13
N ASP A 13 -5.13 3.19 16.82
CA ASP A 13 -6.21 3.25 17.80
C ASP A 13 -6.30 1.91 18.57
N GLY A 14 -6.17 1.98 19.86
CA GLY A 14 -6.16 0.78 20.72
C GLY A 14 -6.49 1.12 22.15
N SER A 15 -6.62 2.40 22.47
CA SER A 15 -7.19 2.83 23.74
C SER A 15 -8.71 2.64 23.73
N ALA A 16 -9.28 2.45 24.89
CA ALA A 16 -10.71 2.33 25.04
C ALA A 16 -11.42 3.69 25.11
N ASN A 17 -10.68 4.81 25.14
CA ASN A 17 -11.28 6.13 25.23
C ASN A 17 -11.55 6.73 23.84
N PRO A 18 -12.81 6.70 23.37
CA PRO A 18 -13.18 7.29 22.09
C PRO A 18 -13.47 8.77 22.24
N GLY A 19 -12.52 9.61 21.84
CA GLY A 19 -12.74 11.05 21.70
C GLY A 19 -13.52 11.39 20.43
N ILE A 20 -14.04 12.61 20.39
CA ILE A 20 -14.80 13.16 19.27
C ILE A 20 -14.11 14.41 18.73
N LEU A 21 -13.65 14.35 17.49
CA LEU A 21 -13.06 15.49 16.80
C LEU A 21 -14.07 16.10 15.81
N LYS A 22 -14.45 17.36 16.07
CA LYS A 22 -15.35 18.11 15.16
C LYS A 22 -14.51 18.71 14.03
N LEU A 23 -14.80 18.34 12.80
CA LEU A 23 -14.10 18.81 11.62
C LEU A 23 -15.03 19.56 10.66
N LYS A 24 -14.50 20.63 10.06
CA LYS A 24 -15.17 21.41 9.03
C LYS A 24 -14.96 20.79 7.63
N LYS A 25 -15.83 21.14 6.69
CA LYS A 25 -15.63 20.83 5.27
C LYS A 25 -14.23 21.28 4.81
N GLY A 26 -13.50 20.40 4.14
CA GLY A 26 -12.17 20.68 3.61
C GLY A 26 -11.02 20.23 4.51
N GLN A 27 -11.22 20.09 5.82
CA GLN A 27 -10.21 19.54 6.73
C GLN A 27 -9.89 18.09 6.39
N LYS A 28 -8.68 17.67 6.74
CA LYS A 28 -8.16 16.34 6.43
C LYS A 28 -7.53 15.72 7.67
N PHE A 29 -7.57 14.41 7.73
CA PHE A 29 -6.83 13.64 8.71
C PHE A 29 -6.15 12.44 8.05
N ALA A 30 -5.11 11.92 8.68
CA ALA A 30 -4.33 10.84 8.09
C ALA A 30 -3.65 9.98 9.15
N ASN A 31 -3.51 8.69 8.84
CA ASN A 31 -2.53 7.82 9.48
C ASN A 31 -1.48 7.39 8.47
N VAL A 32 -0.22 7.36 8.92
CA VAL A 32 0.94 6.92 8.12
C VAL A 32 1.43 5.60 8.68
N PHE A 33 1.37 4.55 7.87
CA PHE A 33 1.76 3.20 8.25
C PHE A 33 3.03 2.77 7.50
N THR A 34 3.74 1.79 8.07
CA THR A 34 4.84 1.10 7.37
C THR A 34 4.38 -0.30 6.98
N ALA A 35 4.44 -0.62 5.70
CA ALA A 35 4.05 -1.92 5.16
C ALA A 35 4.98 -3.02 5.68
N LYS A 36 4.40 -4.09 6.27
CA LYS A 36 5.15 -5.13 6.99
C LYS A 36 5.31 -6.41 6.18
N LYS A 37 4.52 -6.63 5.12
CA LYS A 37 4.32 -7.98 4.58
C LYS A 37 4.75 -8.17 3.13
N GLY A 38 4.66 -7.33 2.21
CA GLY A 38 4.99 -7.54 0.80
C GLY A 38 6.33 -8.27 0.57
N SER A 39 6.43 -9.07 -0.47
CA SER A 39 7.65 -9.81 -0.86
C SER A 39 7.72 -9.98 -2.38
N ALA A 40 8.87 -10.49 -2.88
CA ALA A 40 9.02 -10.84 -4.30
C ALA A 40 8.02 -11.90 -4.80
N LYS A 41 7.43 -12.69 -3.90
CA LYS A 41 6.47 -13.75 -4.23
C LYS A 41 5.01 -13.34 -4.05
N LYS A 42 4.73 -12.42 -3.13
CA LYS A 42 3.38 -11.97 -2.79
C LYS A 42 3.36 -10.46 -2.63
N LYS A 43 2.45 -9.80 -3.31
CA LYS A 43 2.20 -8.36 -3.17
C LYS A 43 1.30 -8.13 -1.97
N GLU A 44 1.56 -7.09 -1.22
CA GLU A 44 0.63 -6.57 -0.25
C GLU A 44 -0.19 -5.45 -0.89
N LEU A 45 -1.50 -5.56 -0.81
CA LEU A 45 -2.44 -4.64 -1.43
C LEU A 45 -3.38 -4.08 -0.38
N ILE A 46 -3.45 -2.77 -0.26
CA ILE A 46 -4.44 -2.09 0.56
C ILE A 46 -5.79 -2.28 -0.15
N LYS A 47 -6.72 -2.96 0.51
CA LYS A 47 -8.03 -3.32 -0.05
C LYS A 47 -9.14 -2.40 0.44
N ALA A 48 -9.09 -2.01 1.71
CA ALA A 48 -10.12 -1.18 2.32
C ALA A 48 -9.54 -0.23 3.36
N VAL A 49 -10.29 0.79 3.68
CA VAL A 49 -10.04 1.74 4.76
C VAL A 49 -11.21 1.67 5.73
N ASN A 50 -10.91 1.70 7.02
CA ASN A 50 -11.93 1.79 8.06
C ASN A 50 -11.77 3.09 8.82
N LEU A 51 -12.88 3.76 9.07
CA LEU A 51 -12.94 4.99 9.86
C LEU A 51 -14.18 5.01 10.75
N VAL A 52 -14.13 5.80 11.80
CA VAL A 52 -15.23 5.97 12.77
C VAL A 52 -15.78 7.39 12.64
N THR A 53 -17.11 7.51 12.53
CA THR A 53 -17.82 8.79 12.56
C THR A 53 -18.81 8.82 13.71
N TRP A 54 -18.97 10.01 14.30
CA TRP A 54 -19.96 10.29 15.36
C TRP A 54 -21.10 11.16 14.86
N SER A 55 -21.22 11.32 13.55
CA SER A 55 -22.34 12.02 12.91
C SER A 55 -22.74 11.31 11.62
N ALA A 56 -24.00 11.44 11.27
CA ALA A 56 -24.57 10.97 10.03
C ALA A 56 -24.23 11.89 8.85
N ASN A 57 -24.45 11.39 7.64
CA ASN A 57 -24.32 12.13 6.35
C ASN A 57 -22.95 12.77 6.12
N VAL A 58 -21.87 12.15 6.62
CA VAL A 58 -20.50 12.61 6.44
C VAL A 58 -20.01 12.28 5.03
N LYS A 59 -19.81 13.32 4.22
CA LYS A 59 -19.22 13.18 2.88
C LYS A 59 -17.70 13.18 2.98
N TYR A 60 -17.06 12.20 2.33
CA TYR A 60 -15.60 12.00 2.41
C TYR A 60 -14.96 11.86 1.03
N SER A 61 -13.63 11.97 1.04
CA SER A 61 -12.74 11.66 -0.08
C SER A 61 -11.47 11.01 0.48
N ILE A 62 -11.16 9.79 0.04
CA ILE A 62 -10.00 9.00 0.50
C ILE A 62 -8.96 8.92 -0.60
N GLN A 63 -7.69 9.21 -0.28
CA GLN A 63 -6.54 9.01 -1.14
C GLN A 63 -5.44 8.28 -0.37
N ILE A 64 -4.71 7.42 -1.05
CA ILE A 64 -3.53 6.75 -0.49
C ILE A 64 -2.28 7.36 -1.13
N TYR A 65 -1.28 7.68 -0.30
CA TYR A 65 0.02 8.19 -0.74
C TYR A 65 1.12 7.23 -0.31
N ARG A 66 2.01 6.89 -1.24
CA ARG A 66 3.16 6.01 -0.98
C ARG A 66 4.41 6.84 -0.73
N ASN A 67 5.18 6.44 0.27
CA ASN A 67 6.44 7.07 0.68
C ASN A 67 6.30 8.59 0.86
N PRO A 68 5.36 9.07 1.71
CA PRO A 68 5.28 10.47 2.05
C PRO A 68 6.52 10.88 2.84
N LYS A 69 6.92 12.16 2.73
CA LYS A 69 7.93 12.77 3.60
C LYS A 69 7.37 12.92 5.02
N ASP A 70 8.24 12.84 6.01
CA ASP A 70 7.85 13.00 7.41
C ASP A 70 7.17 14.37 7.62
N GLY A 71 6.12 14.39 8.43
CA GLY A 71 5.29 15.57 8.66
C GLY A 71 4.39 15.99 7.48
N ARG A 72 4.43 15.30 6.33
CA ARG A 72 3.68 15.68 5.12
C ARG A 72 2.97 14.48 4.49
N PRO A 73 1.89 13.96 5.07
CA PRO A 73 1.19 12.76 4.58
C PRO A 73 0.79 12.79 3.09
N THR A 74 0.61 13.97 2.51
CA THR A 74 0.20 14.13 1.09
C THR A 74 1.36 14.33 0.11
N SER A 75 2.61 14.31 0.56
CA SER A 75 3.80 14.56 -0.29
C SER A 75 4.23 13.35 -1.10
N GLY A 76 3.72 12.16 -0.79
CA GLY A 76 4.07 10.93 -1.48
C GLY A 76 3.39 10.75 -2.83
N THR A 77 3.71 9.66 -3.50
CA THR A 77 3.08 9.29 -4.78
C THR A 77 1.63 8.84 -4.55
N LYS A 78 0.67 9.46 -5.25
CA LYS A 78 -0.73 9.04 -5.23
C LYS A 78 -0.87 7.62 -5.77
N MET A 79 -1.53 6.74 -5.03
CA MET A 79 -1.70 5.33 -5.41
C MET A 79 -3.05 5.06 -6.07
N LEU A 80 -4.05 5.89 -5.83
CA LEU A 80 -5.34 5.84 -6.49
C LEU A 80 -5.38 6.90 -7.59
N LYS A 81 -5.79 6.52 -8.82
CA LYS A 81 -5.91 7.45 -9.97
C LYS A 81 -6.89 8.59 -9.66
N ARG A 82 -7.99 8.26 -8.98
CA ARG A 82 -8.97 9.21 -8.44
C ARG A 82 -9.23 8.85 -6.98
N PRO A 83 -9.43 9.83 -6.09
CA PRO A 83 -9.83 9.55 -4.72
C PRO A 83 -11.15 8.79 -4.67
N VAL A 84 -11.30 7.92 -3.68
CA VAL A 84 -12.58 7.26 -3.38
C VAL A 84 -13.46 8.24 -2.62
N THR A 85 -14.63 8.53 -3.15
CA THR A 85 -15.59 9.46 -2.52
C THR A 85 -16.88 8.75 -2.19
N GLY A 86 -17.55 9.20 -1.15
CA GLY A 86 -18.82 8.66 -0.72
C GLY A 86 -19.48 9.50 0.37
N THR A 87 -20.59 8.98 0.88
CA THR A 87 -21.31 9.53 2.03
C THR A 87 -21.53 8.42 3.05
N ILE A 88 -21.12 8.64 4.28
CA ILE A 88 -21.45 7.80 5.43
C ILE A 88 -22.78 8.30 5.97
N ARG A 89 -23.82 7.48 5.84
CA ARG A 89 -25.18 7.87 6.16
C ARG A 89 -25.50 7.83 7.66
N GLU A 90 -24.79 6.98 8.40
CA GLU A 90 -25.03 6.75 9.82
C GLU A 90 -23.75 6.95 10.63
N ALA A 91 -23.87 7.30 11.90
CA ALA A 91 -22.74 7.29 12.82
C ALA A 91 -22.27 5.85 13.08
N GLY A 92 -21.00 5.65 13.36
CA GLY A 92 -20.43 4.35 13.69
C GLY A 92 -19.12 4.04 12.96
N THR A 93 -18.79 2.75 12.92
CA THR A 93 -17.57 2.22 12.28
C THR A 93 -17.86 1.78 10.87
N HIS A 94 -17.15 2.34 9.90
CA HIS A 94 -17.40 2.10 8.48
C HIS A 94 -16.17 1.58 7.75
N THR A 95 -16.34 0.46 7.05
CA THR A 95 -15.30 -0.09 6.17
C THR A 95 -15.63 0.27 4.73
N ILE A 96 -14.71 0.94 4.07
CA ILE A 96 -14.84 1.46 2.70
C ILE A 96 -13.86 0.72 1.82
N ASP A 97 -14.39 -0.08 0.89
CA ASP A 97 -13.58 -0.80 -0.07
C ASP A 97 -12.94 0.15 -1.09
N LEU A 98 -11.70 -0.14 -1.45
CA LEU A 98 -11.00 0.57 -2.51
C LEU A 98 -11.26 -0.16 -3.84
N PRO A 99 -11.80 0.52 -4.87
CA PRO A 99 -12.13 -0.08 -6.16
C PRO A 99 -10.90 -0.59 -6.89
N ARG A 100 -9.73 -0.02 -6.58
CA ARG A 100 -8.42 -0.48 -7.03
C ARG A 100 -7.51 -0.65 -5.83
N LYS A 101 -6.92 -1.83 -5.74
CA LYS A 101 -5.98 -2.17 -4.67
C LYS A 101 -4.69 -1.38 -4.85
N ALA A 102 -4.28 -0.66 -3.82
CA ALA A 102 -3.01 0.06 -3.79
C ALA A 102 -1.89 -0.91 -3.36
N GLU A 103 -0.87 -1.10 -4.21
CA GLU A 103 0.26 -2.01 -3.95
C GLU A 103 1.33 -1.33 -3.11
N VAL A 104 1.69 -1.94 -1.98
CA VAL A 104 2.80 -1.53 -1.14
C VAL A 104 3.86 -2.64 -1.05
N LEU A 105 5.11 -2.26 -0.90
CA LEU A 105 6.24 -3.17 -0.67
C LEU A 105 6.60 -3.13 0.81
N ARG A 106 7.18 -4.22 1.31
CA ARG A 106 7.69 -4.26 2.68
C ARG A 106 8.68 -3.11 2.90
N GLY A 107 8.47 -2.34 3.95
CA GLY A 107 9.26 -1.15 4.28
C GLY A 107 8.74 0.17 3.67
N ASP A 108 7.83 0.12 2.68
CA ASP A 108 7.21 1.34 2.20
C ASP A 108 6.39 2.00 3.32
N LYS A 109 6.54 3.31 3.48
CA LYS A 109 5.54 4.11 4.20
C LYS A 109 4.33 4.33 3.30
N PHE A 110 3.13 4.32 3.85
CA PHE A 110 1.94 4.74 3.13
C PHE A 110 1.00 5.52 4.04
N ALA A 111 0.48 6.62 3.53
CA ALA A 111 -0.48 7.46 4.21
C ALA A 111 -1.89 7.18 3.68
N VAL A 112 -2.82 6.89 4.59
CA VAL A 112 -4.25 6.94 4.32
C VAL A 112 -4.71 8.33 4.68
N VAL A 113 -5.17 9.10 3.68
CA VAL A 113 -5.61 10.49 3.86
C VAL A 113 -7.09 10.58 3.57
N VAL A 114 -7.84 11.04 4.54
CA VAL A 114 -9.27 11.34 4.42
C VAL A 114 -9.48 12.85 4.43
N LYS A 115 -10.18 13.37 3.42
CA LYS A 115 -10.66 14.77 3.38
C LYS A 115 -12.17 14.78 3.56
N LEU A 116 -12.66 15.55 4.50
CA LEU A 116 -14.10 15.76 4.64
C LEU A 116 -14.61 16.69 3.54
N ARG A 117 -15.72 16.30 2.92
CA ARG A 117 -16.44 17.07 1.90
C ARG A 117 -17.73 17.71 2.46
N SER A 118 -18.07 17.39 3.70
CA SER A 118 -19.04 18.07 4.57
C SER A 118 -18.40 18.26 5.93
N SER A 119 -18.98 19.07 6.80
CA SER A 119 -18.63 19.04 8.23
C SER A 119 -19.05 17.71 8.83
N GLY A 120 -18.37 17.27 9.90
CA GLY A 120 -18.68 16.01 10.57
C GLY A 120 -17.87 15.81 11.84
N LYS A 121 -18.29 14.84 12.64
CA LYS A 121 -17.59 14.39 13.84
C LYS A 121 -16.91 13.06 13.52
N ILE A 122 -15.61 12.95 13.75
CA ILE A 122 -14.85 11.71 13.59
C ILE A 122 -14.35 11.19 14.93
N GLY A 123 -14.11 9.88 15.00
CA GLY A 123 -13.53 9.25 16.18
C GLY A 123 -12.02 9.42 16.22
N PHE A 124 -11.48 9.66 17.39
CA PHE A 124 -10.06 9.59 17.69
C PHE A 124 -9.85 8.98 19.07
N ASP A 125 -8.65 8.53 19.34
CA ASP A 125 -8.21 8.04 20.64
C ASP A 125 -7.25 9.06 21.23
N GLU A 126 -7.33 9.27 22.53
CA GLU A 126 -6.42 10.13 23.27
C GLU A 126 -6.11 9.52 24.65
N ASN A 127 -5.09 10.04 25.30
CA ASN A 127 -4.89 9.74 26.71
C ASN A 127 -6.05 10.33 27.51
N ASP A 128 -6.45 9.59 28.52
CA ASP A 128 -7.38 10.09 29.54
C ASP A 128 -7.10 9.37 30.85
N ASP A 129 -7.35 10.04 31.94
CA ASP A 129 -7.14 9.51 33.29
C ASP A 129 -8.39 9.74 34.14
N TYR A 130 -9.07 8.66 34.43
CA TYR A 130 -10.17 8.64 35.37
C TYR A 130 -9.66 8.12 36.69
N HIS A 131 -10.28 8.52 37.75
CA HIS A 131 -9.89 8.20 39.15
C HIS A 131 -9.50 6.72 39.38
N TRP A 132 -10.04 5.80 38.62
CA TRP A 132 -9.85 4.35 38.77
C TRP A 132 -9.38 3.63 37.49
N VAL A 133 -9.22 4.34 36.39
CA VAL A 133 -8.70 3.77 35.13
C VAL A 133 -8.01 4.81 34.27
N SER A 134 -6.82 4.50 33.79
CA SER A 134 -6.07 5.34 32.85
C SER A 134 -6.08 4.73 31.44
N PHE A 135 -6.40 5.55 30.44
CA PHE A 135 -6.30 5.19 29.03
C PHE A 135 -5.02 5.77 28.44
N VAL A 136 -4.20 4.91 27.85
CA VAL A 136 -2.91 5.33 27.30
C VAL A 136 -2.88 5.10 25.79
N ASN A 137 -2.75 6.17 25.03
CA ASN A 137 -2.50 6.13 23.61
C ASN A 137 -1.00 5.96 23.35
N LYS A 138 -0.64 4.90 22.59
CA LYS A 138 0.76 4.55 22.27
C LYS A 138 1.21 5.06 20.89
N THR A 139 0.50 6.02 20.33
CA THR A 139 0.87 6.62 19.03
C THR A 139 2.22 7.32 19.13
N LYS A 140 3.07 7.12 18.12
CA LYS A 140 4.40 7.70 18.04
C LYS A 140 4.42 8.85 17.04
N LYS A 141 5.41 9.72 17.18
CA LYS A 141 5.69 10.78 16.20
C LYS A 141 5.69 10.24 14.77
N GLY A 142 4.99 10.93 13.88
CA GLY A 142 4.93 10.57 12.47
C GLY A 142 3.83 9.57 12.11
N GLN A 143 2.94 9.21 13.02
CA GLN A 143 1.92 8.17 12.78
C GLN A 143 0.53 8.71 12.49
N SER A 144 0.08 9.75 13.20
CA SER A 144 -1.27 10.29 13.06
C SER A 144 -1.25 11.80 12.91
N TYR A 145 -2.09 12.34 12.02
CA TYR A 145 -2.04 13.73 11.62
C TYR A 145 -3.42 14.33 11.42
N LEU A 146 -3.52 15.60 11.77
CA LEU A 146 -4.65 16.48 11.42
C LEU A 146 -4.16 17.63 10.53
N TYR A 147 -4.87 17.90 9.43
CA TYR A 147 -4.60 19.06 8.57
C TYR A 147 -5.51 20.20 8.94
N ASP A 148 -4.91 21.21 9.57
CA ASP A 148 -5.59 22.42 10.00
C ASP A 148 -4.68 23.64 9.77
N HIS A 149 -5.27 24.85 9.63
CA HIS A 149 -4.54 26.07 9.36
C HIS A 149 -3.48 25.95 8.25
N ARG A 150 -3.82 25.24 7.16
CA ARG A 150 -2.99 24.97 5.97
C ARG A 150 -1.72 24.14 6.24
N LYS A 151 -1.61 23.49 7.38
CA LYS A 151 -0.47 22.61 7.73
C LYS A 151 -0.94 21.27 8.28
N TRP A 152 -0.06 20.28 8.20
CA TRP A 152 -0.22 19.01 8.88
C TRP A 152 0.36 19.11 10.28
N ASN A 153 -0.46 18.81 11.27
CA ASN A 153 -0.07 18.74 12.68
C ASN A 153 0.01 17.27 13.07
N ASP A 154 1.13 16.87 13.68
CA ASP A 154 1.31 15.53 14.25
C ASP A 154 0.52 15.49 15.58
N LEU A 155 -0.27 14.45 15.77
CA LEU A 155 -1.09 14.28 16.96
C LEU A 155 -0.35 13.60 18.13
N ASN A 156 0.91 13.21 17.95
CA ASN A 156 1.71 12.60 18.99
C ASN A 156 1.93 13.50 20.23
N PRO A 157 2.19 14.82 20.08
CA PRO A 157 2.31 15.71 21.25
C PRO A 157 1.06 15.72 22.14
N ASP A 158 -0.11 15.54 21.53
CA ASP A 158 -1.41 15.50 22.22
C ASP A 158 -1.77 14.07 22.68
N HIS A 159 -0.83 13.12 22.56
CA HIS A 159 -1.08 11.70 22.83
C HIS A 159 -2.36 11.18 22.16
N ALA A 160 -2.60 11.59 20.91
CA ALA A 160 -3.83 11.30 20.20
C ALA A 160 -3.60 10.60 18.85
N THR A 161 -4.60 9.88 18.38
CA THR A 161 -4.62 9.27 17.05
C THR A 161 -6.03 9.24 16.48
N VAL A 162 -6.16 9.51 15.17
CA VAL A 162 -7.47 9.34 14.52
C VAL A 162 -7.79 7.85 14.36
N ARG A 163 -9.05 7.48 14.58
CA ARG A 163 -9.55 6.10 14.38
C ARG A 163 -9.67 5.82 12.88
N LEU A 164 -8.53 5.54 12.27
CA LEU A 164 -8.39 5.30 10.84
C LEU A 164 -7.49 4.09 10.64
N LYS A 165 -8.03 3.04 9.98
CA LYS A 165 -7.34 1.77 9.74
C LYS A 165 -7.18 1.50 8.26
N ALA A 166 -6.20 0.69 7.91
CA ALA A 166 -6.02 0.15 6.57
C ALA A 166 -6.03 -1.37 6.60
N TYR A 167 -6.88 -1.98 5.78
CA TYR A 167 -6.96 -3.42 5.63
C TYR A 167 -6.26 -3.87 4.36
N THR A 168 -5.42 -4.89 4.47
CA THR A 168 -4.64 -5.40 3.35
C THR A 168 -4.89 -6.86 3.08
N VAL A 169 -4.64 -7.25 1.83
CA VAL A 169 -4.67 -8.64 1.36
C VAL A 169 -3.34 -8.97 0.70
N MET A 170 -3.00 -10.26 0.70
CA MET A 170 -1.84 -10.76 -0.01
C MET A 170 -2.27 -11.36 -1.34
N GLN A 171 -1.69 -10.89 -2.43
CA GLN A 171 -1.91 -11.44 -3.77
C GLN A 171 -0.63 -12.05 -4.31
N PRO A 172 -0.66 -13.30 -4.83
CA PRO A 172 0.48 -13.87 -5.51
C PRO A 172 0.91 -12.97 -6.67
N VAL A 173 2.23 -12.80 -6.84
CA VAL A 173 2.75 -12.09 -8.01
C VAL A 173 2.52 -12.99 -9.23
N ASN A 174 1.72 -12.54 -10.18
CA ASN A 174 1.58 -13.23 -11.45
C ASN A 174 2.93 -13.19 -12.17
N LYS A 175 3.58 -14.37 -12.22
CA LYS A 175 4.86 -14.50 -12.90
C LYS A 175 4.66 -14.51 -14.40
N ILE A 176 5.43 -13.69 -15.10
CA ILE A 176 5.46 -13.63 -16.56
C ILE A 176 6.15 -14.90 -17.08
N HIS A 177 5.47 -15.64 -17.96
CA HIS A 177 6.10 -16.82 -18.56
C HIS A 177 7.14 -16.40 -19.60
N LEU A 178 8.34 -17.01 -19.57
CA LEU A 178 9.41 -16.68 -20.50
C LEU A 178 9.04 -16.86 -21.97
N ARG A 179 8.00 -17.65 -22.29
CA ARG A 179 7.48 -17.77 -23.67
C ARG A 179 7.10 -16.42 -24.31
N TYR A 180 6.67 -15.45 -23.48
CA TYR A 180 6.31 -14.10 -23.93
C TYR A 180 7.48 -13.13 -24.04
N CYS A 181 8.68 -13.57 -23.66
CA CYS A 181 9.88 -12.75 -23.77
C CYS A 181 10.52 -12.94 -25.15
N LYS A 182 10.94 -11.85 -25.77
CA LYS A 182 11.75 -11.89 -26.98
C LYS A 182 13.22 -12.16 -26.59
N ALA A 183 13.95 -12.85 -27.41
CA ALA A 183 15.37 -13.05 -27.26
C ALA A 183 16.11 -12.32 -28.40
N ASP A 184 17.19 -11.62 -28.08
CA ASP A 184 18.10 -11.15 -29.08
C ASP A 184 19.06 -12.28 -29.43
N SER A 185 18.94 -12.78 -30.66
CA SER A 185 19.76 -13.89 -31.19
C SER A 185 20.93 -13.41 -32.07
N LYS A 186 21.22 -12.09 -32.10
CA LYS A 186 22.30 -11.53 -32.92
C LYS A 186 23.67 -12.02 -32.49
N ASN A 187 23.81 -12.61 -31.31
CA ASN A 187 25.09 -13.09 -30.79
C ASN A 187 25.18 -14.62 -30.84
N LYS A 188 26.16 -15.14 -31.57
CA LYS A 188 26.54 -16.55 -31.57
C LYS A 188 27.03 -17.05 -30.20
N ASN A 189 27.34 -16.11 -29.29
CA ASN A 189 27.87 -16.43 -27.97
C ASN A 189 26.74 -16.76 -27.00
N PRO A 190 26.66 -17.99 -26.43
CA PRO A 190 25.67 -18.34 -25.38
C PRO A 190 25.72 -17.46 -24.17
N LYS A 191 26.83 -16.78 -23.90
CA LYS A 191 26.98 -15.84 -22.78
C LYS A 191 26.33 -14.48 -23.07
N GLY A 192 26.17 -14.09 -24.32
CA GLY A 192 25.66 -12.80 -24.81
C GLY A 192 24.15 -12.75 -25.04
N ILE A 193 23.41 -13.80 -24.70
CA ILE A 193 21.95 -13.80 -24.89
C ILE A 193 21.27 -12.80 -23.94
N VAL A 194 20.49 -11.92 -24.54
CA VAL A 194 19.67 -10.95 -23.83
C VAL A 194 18.19 -11.26 -24.08
N LEU A 195 17.41 -11.27 -23.00
CA LEU A 195 15.97 -11.40 -23.08
C LEU A 195 15.30 -10.05 -22.85
N TYR A 196 14.17 -9.85 -23.54
CA TYR A 196 13.34 -8.65 -23.44
C TYR A 196 11.90 -9.01 -23.14
N TYR A 197 11.25 -8.18 -22.36
CA TYR A 197 9.81 -8.21 -22.19
C TYR A 197 9.25 -6.79 -22.29
N LYS A 198 8.38 -6.56 -23.28
CA LYS A 198 7.81 -5.24 -23.58
C LYS A 198 8.89 -4.14 -23.65
N GLY A 199 9.94 -4.37 -24.41
CA GLY A 199 11.04 -3.43 -24.63
C GLY A 199 12.05 -3.32 -23.47
N LYS A 200 11.82 -3.94 -22.32
CA LYS A 200 12.75 -3.89 -21.18
C LYS A 200 13.68 -5.10 -21.18
N HIS A 201 14.96 -4.85 -20.97
CA HIS A 201 15.98 -5.89 -20.76
C HIS A 201 15.72 -6.67 -19.47
N LEU A 202 15.81 -8.00 -19.55
CA LEU A 202 15.82 -8.88 -18.41
C LEU A 202 17.25 -9.07 -17.91
N LYS A 203 17.44 -8.94 -16.59
CA LYS A 203 18.75 -9.09 -15.95
C LYS A 203 19.07 -10.57 -15.72
N LYS A 204 20.19 -11.05 -16.30
CA LYS A 204 20.73 -12.40 -16.06
C LYS A 204 20.99 -12.58 -14.54
N ASN A 205 20.74 -13.79 -14.04
CA ASN A 205 20.82 -14.20 -12.65
C ASN A 205 19.74 -13.59 -11.72
N LYS A 206 19.11 -12.47 -12.07
CA LYS A 206 17.96 -11.88 -11.37
C LYS A 206 16.63 -12.33 -11.97
N ASP A 207 16.43 -12.14 -13.26
CA ASP A 207 15.18 -12.39 -13.99
C ASP A 207 15.16 -13.75 -14.69
N TYR A 208 16.32 -14.27 -15.06
CA TYR A 208 16.53 -15.60 -15.65
C TYR A 208 17.92 -16.12 -15.36
N LYS A 209 18.10 -17.44 -15.50
CA LYS A 209 19.41 -18.09 -15.53
C LYS A 209 19.51 -19.03 -16.73
N ILE A 210 20.72 -19.21 -17.26
CA ILE A 210 21.00 -20.24 -18.27
C ILE A 210 21.15 -21.55 -17.52
N VAL A 211 20.40 -22.59 -17.94
CA VAL A 211 20.40 -23.90 -17.26
C VAL A 211 20.99 -25.02 -18.12
N LYS A 212 20.97 -24.87 -19.45
CA LYS A 212 21.60 -25.81 -20.37
C LYS A 212 22.19 -25.04 -21.56
N LYS A 213 23.35 -25.48 -22.03
CA LYS A 213 23.98 -25.05 -23.26
C LYS A 213 24.22 -26.31 -24.08
N GLU A 214 23.88 -26.28 -25.36
CA GLU A 214 24.12 -27.41 -26.28
C GLU A 214 24.99 -26.85 -27.43
N GLY A 215 26.28 -26.91 -27.23
CA GLY A 215 27.25 -26.37 -28.21
C GLY A 215 26.91 -24.94 -28.61
N TYR A 216 27.01 -24.65 -29.90
CA TYR A 216 26.59 -23.38 -30.52
C TYR A 216 25.16 -23.41 -31.12
N LYS A 217 24.35 -24.47 -30.83
CA LYS A 217 23.04 -24.65 -31.44
C LYS A 217 21.94 -23.91 -30.65
N TYR A 218 21.87 -24.10 -29.36
CA TYR A 218 20.86 -23.45 -28.55
C TYR A 218 21.25 -23.35 -27.06
N VAL A 219 20.51 -22.51 -26.33
CA VAL A 219 20.54 -22.48 -24.86
C VAL A 219 19.14 -22.62 -24.28
N ILE A 220 19.06 -23.21 -23.10
CA ILE A 220 17.83 -23.23 -22.30
C ILE A 220 18.00 -22.26 -21.15
N VAL A 221 17.04 -21.33 -21.04
CA VAL A 221 16.95 -20.38 -19.95
C VAL A 221 15.76 -20.71 -19.07
N LYS A 222 15.92 -20.54 -17.75
CA LYS A 222 14.86 -20.72 -16.73
C LYS A 222 14.57 -19.40 -16.05
N GLY A 223 13.30 -19.04 -15.96
CA GLY A 223 12.84 -17.81 -15.32
C GLY A 223 13.12 -17.79 -13.82
N ARG A 224 13.41 -16.59 -13.29
CA ARG A 224 13.62 -16.28 -11.88
C ARG A 224 12.84 -15.03 -11.48
N GLY A 225 12.68 -14.78 -10.20
CA GLY A 225 12.00 -13.57 -9.71
C GLY A 225 10.59 -13.42 -10.28
N ARG A 226 10.38 -12.41 -11.11
CA ARG A 226 9.11 -12.12 -11.78
C ARG A 226 8.79 -13.03 -12.96
N TYR A 227 9.73 -13.86 -13.39
CA TYR A 227 9.59 -14.71 -14.58
C TYR A 227 9.54 -16.19 -14.20
N ARG A 228 8.81 -16.99 -14.98
CA ARG A 228 8.65 -18.45 -14.79
C ARG A 228 8.79 -19.21 -16.08
N GLY A 229 8.92 -20.52 -15.96
CA GLY A 229 9.06 -21.44 -17.11
C GLY A 229 10.44 -21.44 -17.69
N THR A 230 10.61 -22.23 -18.73
CA THR A 230 11.85 -22.35 -19.51
C THR A 230 11.61 -21.84 -20.92
N LYS A 231 12.68 -21.42 -21.58
CA LYS A 231 12.65 -21.05 -22.99
C LYS A 231 13.92 -21.57 -23.67
N LYS A 232 13.74 -22.30 -24.77
CA LYS A 232 14.80 -22.69 -25.68
C LYS A 232 15.07 -21.52 -26.64
N ILE A 233 16.31 -21.15 -26.80
CA ILE A 233 16.75 -20.04 -27.67
C ILE A 233 17.79 -20.59 -28.61
N TYR A 234 17.46 -20.63 -29.90
CA TYR A 234 18.37 -21.03 -30.92
C TYR A 234 19.37 -19.90 -31.20
N LEU A 235 20.63 -20.27 -31.31
CA LEU A 235 21.70 -19.35 -31.68
C LEU A 235 21.73 -19.28 -33.21
N LYS A 236 21.90 -18.08 -33.76
CA LYS A 236 22.08 -17.97 -35.23
C LYS A 236 23.39 -18.63 -35.61
N THR A 237 23.35 -19.67 -36.44
CA THR A 237 24.45 -20.08 -37.30
C THR A 237 24.55 -19.09 -38.42
N LYS A 238 25.78 -18.82 -38.90
CA LYS A 238 25.98 -18.03 -40.14
C LYS A 238 25.14 -18.58 -41.25
#